data_e35a36021d7ef8fa540ba43269152f0f
#
_entry.id   e35a36021d7ef8fa540ba43269152f0f
#
_cell.length_a   1.000
_cell.length_b   1.000
_cell.length_c   1.000
_cell.angle_alpha   90.00
_cell.angle_beta   90.00
_cell.angle_gamma   90.00
#
_symmetry.space_group_name_H-M   'P 1'
#
loop_
_entity.id
_entity.type
_entity.pdbx_description
1 polymer ?
#
loop_
_entity_poly.entity_id
_entity_poly.type
_entity_poly.pdbx_seq_one_letter_code
_entity_poly.pdbx_strand_id
1 'polypeptide(L)'
;MELDDAYVWVTTRKLRPGTRDEFSRCWRPREFPEGMLRAYELVSPDGNEVVGVSVWDSSESRDRYRRSEVESERRQAMAPYVLEEVSGFYLGRELKIPRD
;
A
#
# COMPACT_ATOMS: atom_id res chain seq x y z
N MET A 1 -7.54 -0.56 17.97
CA MET A 1 -8.16 -1.69 17.26
C MET A 1 -7.13 -2.78 17.07
N GLU A 2 -7.50 -3.99 17.37
CA GLU A 2 -6.66 -5.14 17.13
C GLU A 2 -6.76 -5.52 15.66
N LEU A 3 -5.63 -5.95 15.08
CA LEU A 3 -5.57 -6.39 13.69
C LEU A 3 -5.67 -7.91 13.59
N ASP A 4 -6.52 -8.54 14.45
CA ASP A 4 -6.76 -9.97 14.36
C ASP A 4 -7.49 -10.27 13.05
N ASP A 5 -6.93 -11.17 12.28
CA ASP A 5 -7.49 -11.60 10.99
C ASP A 5 -7.72 -10.44 10.01
N ALA A 6 -6.88 -9.42 10.08
CA ALA A 6 -6.92 -8.31 9.14
C ALA A 6 -6.43 -8.75 7.77
N TYR A 7 -7.06 -8.22 6.73
CA TYR A 7 -6.65 -8.49 5.35
C TYR A 7 -5.62 -7.45 4.93
N VAL A 8 -4.42 -7.92 4.64
CA VAL A 8 -3.28 -7.03 4.38
C VAL A 8 -2.81 -7.20 2.94
N TRP A 9 -2.61 -6.08 2.26
CA TRP A 9 -2.07 -6.05 0.91
C TRP A 9 -0.74 -5.32 0.96
N VAL A 10 0.33 -5.99 0.55
CA VAL A 10 1.69 -5.43 0.57
C VAL A 10 2.21 -5.35 -0.86
N THR A 11 2.67 -4.17 -1.25
CA THR A 11 3.29 -3.99 -2.56
C THR A 11 4.67 -3.37 -2.38
N THR A 12 5.69 -4.07 -2.86
CA THR A 12 7.07 -3.59 -2.86
C THR A 12 7.41 -3.09 -4.26
N ARG A 13 7.91 -1.85 -4.35
CA ARG A 13 8.30 -1.24 -5.62
C ARG A 13 9.72 -0.73 -5.56
N LYS A 14 10.48 -1.04 -6.60
CA LYS A 14 11.78 -0.41 -6.81
C LYS A 14 11.57 0.77 -7.74
N LEU A 15 12.10 1.92 -7.36
CA LEU A 15 11.89 3.17 -8.08
C LEU A 15 13.13 3.54 -8.89
N ARG A 16 12.89 4.31 -9.94
CA ARG A 16 14.00 4.98 -10.64
C ARG A 16 14.68 5.92 -9.67
N PRO A 17 16.02 5.98 -9.65
CA PRO A 17 16.75 6.86 -8.72
C PRO A 17 16.27 8.31 -8.81
N GLY A 18 16.09 8.93 -7.65
CA GLY A 18 15.71 10.34 -7.57
C GLY A 18 14.25 10.66 -7.81
N THR A 19 13.36 9.65 -7.89
CA THR A 19 11.94 9.88 -8.21
C THR A 19 11.00 9.65 -7.04
N ARG A 20 11.52 9.45 -5.84
CA ARG A 20 10.68 9.10 -4.68
C ARG A 20 9.61 10.15 -4.40
N ASP A 21 9.94 11.44 -4.48
CA ASP A 21 8.96 12.49 -4.18
C ASP A 21 7.81 12.52 -5.18
N GLU A 22 8.12 12.38 -6.46
CA GLU A 22 7.10 12.32 -7.51
C GLU A 22 6.23 11.07 -7.33
N PHE A 23 6.87 9.93 -7.03
CA PHE A 23 6.14 8.69 -6.78
C PHE A 23 5.18 8.84 -5.59
N SER A 24 5.66 9.41 -4.48
CA SER A 24 4.84 9.53 -3.27
C SER A 24 3.61 10.40 -3.48
N ARG A 25 3.72 11.42 -4.31
CA ARG A 25 2.54 12.25 -4.66
C ARG A 25 1.49 11.44 -5.41
N CYS A 26 1.91 10.48 -6.24
CA CYS A 26 1.00 9.63 -6.99
C CYS A 26 0.49 8.44 -6.19
N TRP A 27 1.22 8.04 -5.16
CA TRP A 27 0.88 6.88 -4.34
C TRP A 27 -0.40 7.08 -3.54
N ARG A 28 -0.64 8.28 -3.07
CA ARG A 28 -1.84 8.60 -2.30
C ARG A 28 -3.04 8.65 -3.24
N PRO A 29 -4.10 7.86 -2.99
CA PRO A 29 -5.30 7.92 -3.84
C PRO A 29 -6.05 9.24 -3.63
N ARG A 30 -6.74 9.71 -4.67
CA ARG A 30 -7.58 10.91 -4.57
C ARG A 30 -8.78 10.72 -3.64
N GLU A 31 -9.21 9.47 -3.46
CA GLU A 31 -10.27 9.10 -2.55
C GLU A 31 -9.83 7.86 -1.78
N PHE A 32 -10.06 7.87 -0.47
CA PHE A 32 -9.77 6.69 0.34
C PHE A 32 -10.93 5.71 0.19
N PRO A 33 -10.63 4.45 -0.16
CA PRO A 33 -11.68 3.48 -0.42
C PRO A 33 -12.37 3.03 0.86
N GLU A 34 -13.65 2.69 0.70
CA GLU A 34 -14.40 2.08 1.78
C GLU A 34 -13.77 0.73 2.12
N GLY A 35 -13.65 0.46 3.43
CA GLY A 35 -13.06 -0.78 3.91
C GLY A 35 -11.57 -0.72 4.16
N MET A 36 -10.87 0.33 3.71
CA MET A 36 -9.47 0.52 4.06
C MET A 36 -9.38 1.05 5.48
N LEU A 37 -8.72 0.29 6.35
CA LEU A 37 -8.60 0.65 7.76
C LEU A 37 -7.33 1.41 8.05
N ARG A 38 -6.22 1.04 7.40
CA ARG A 38 -4.91 1.66 7.57
C ARG A 38 -4.10 1.53 6.30
N ALA A 39 -3.19 2.46 6.10
CA ALA A 39 -2.24 2.39 5.00
C ALA A 39 -0.91 2.99 5.44
N TYR A 40 0.18 2.39 4.98
CA TYR A 40 1.54 2.83 5.31
C TYR A 40 2.39 2.89 4.06
N GLU A 41 3.19 3.92 3.95
CA GLU A 41 4.24 4.01 2.96
C GLU A 41 5.57 3.89 3.69
N LEU A 42 6.32 2.82 3.41
CA LEU A 42 7.63 2.58 4.02
C LEU A 42 8.70 2.82 2.96
N VAL A 43 9.66 3.67 3.27
CA VAL A 43 10.67 4.07 2.30
C VAL A 43 12.03 3.60 2.79
N SER A 44 12.81 2.97 1.91
CA SER A 44 14.17 2.56 2.23
C SER A 44 15.07 3.78 2.47
N PRO A 45 16.17 3.61 3.24
CA PRO A 45 17.05 4.74 3.54
C PRO A 45 17.62 5.46 2.31
N ASP A 46 17.84 4.75 1.21
CA ASP A 46 18.34 5.35 -0.03
C ASP A 46 17.22 5.97 -0.89
N GLY A 47 15.95 5.79 -0.50
CA GLY A 47 14.81 6.34 -1.23
C GLY A 47 14.44 5.57 -2.50
N ASN A 48 15.11 4.47 -2.79
CA ASN A 48 14.91 3.76 -4.07
C ASN A 48 13.92 2.59 -3.98
N GLU A 49 13.44 2.27 -2.78
CA GLU A 49 12.44 1.23 -2.60
C GLU A 49 11.32 1.73 -1.70
N VAL A 50 10.10 1.46 -2.10
CA VAL A 50 8.90 1.82 -1.32
C VAL A 50 8.04 0.59 -1.12
N VAL A 51 7.66 0.34 0.13
CA VAL A 51 6.73 -0.73 0.48
C VAL A 51 5.42 -0.08 0.91
N GLY A 52 4.36 -0.35 0.16
CA GLY A 52 3.02 0.07 0.52
C GLY A 52 2.31 -1.05 1.26
N VAL A 53 1.74 -0.74 2.41
CA VAL A 53 0.98 -1.70 3.21
C VAL A 53 -0.40 -1.11 3.42
N SER A 54 -1.44 -1.85 3.04
CA SER A 54 -2.81 -1.46 3.33
C SER A 54 -3.52 -2.58 4.09
N VAL A 55 -4.36 -2.17 5.03
CA VAL A 55 -5.09 -3.08 5.91
C VAL A 55 -6.58 -2.86 5.65
N TRP A 56 -7.32 -3.94 5.46
CA TRP A 56 -8.69 -3.92 5.00
C TRP A 56 -9.62 -4.68 5.94
N ASP A 57 -10.89 -4.27 5.98
CA ASP A 57 -11.91 -4.96 6.77
C ASP A 57 -12.30 -6.31 6.16
N SER A 58 -12.12 -6.47 4.84
CA SER A 58 -12.48 -7.71 4.15
C SER A 58 -11.68 -7.85 2.85
N SER A 59 -11.59 -9.07 2.34
CA SER A 59 -10.99 -9.32 1.03
C SER A 59 -11.85 -8.71 -0.09
N GLU A 60 -13.17 -8.66 0.10
CA GLU A 60 -14.08 -8.08 -0.89
C GLU A 60 -13.85 -6.59 -1.07
N SER A 61 -13.69 -5.83 0.01
CA SER A 61 -13.39 -4.40 -0.06
C SER A 61 -12.07 -4.15 -0.78
N ARG A 62 -11.03 -4.92 -0.44
CA ARG A 62 -9.73 -4.83 -1.09
C ARG A 62 -9.84 -5.10 -2.59
N ASP A 63 -10.52 -6.18 -2.96
CA ASP A 63 -10.62 -6.59 -4.36
C ASP A 63 -11.46 -5.62 -5.17
N ARG A 64 -12.50 -5.05 -4.55
CA ARG A 64 -13.29 -3.99 -5.17
C ARG A 64 -12.44 -2.78 -5.50
N TYR A 65 -11.63 -2.35 -4.54
CA TYR A 65 -10.73 -1.21 -4.77
C TYR A 65 -9.70 -1.52 -5.87
N ARG A 66 -9.14 -2.73 -5.87
CA ARG A 66 -8.15 -3.12 -6.87
C ARG A 66 -8.69 -3.05 -8.31
N ARG A 67 -9.99 -3.20 -8.47
CA ARG A 67 -10.66 -3.12 -9.77
C ARG A 67 -11.23 -1.74 -10.05
N SER A 68 -11.06 -0.78 -9.14
CA SER A 68 -11.67 0.54 -9.26
C SER A 68 -10.91 1.44 -10.24
N GLU A 69 -11.62 2.44 -10.73
CA GLU A 69 -11.03 3.46 -11.59
C GLU A 69 -9.99 4.30 -10.82
N VAL A 70 -10.24 4.55 -9.54
CA VAL A 70 -9.30 5.29 -8.68
C VAL A 70 -7.95 4.57 -8.63
N GLU A 71 -7.96 3.25 -8.43
CA GLU A 71 -6.71 2.48 -8.39
C GLU A 71 -6.04 2.43 -9.76
N SER A 72 -6.81 2.29 -10.83
CA SER A 72 -6.27 2.28 -12.19
C SER A 72 -5.56 3.60 -12.49
N GLU A 73 -6.17 4.73 -12.17
CA GLU A 73 -5.56 6.05 -12.35
C GLU A 73 -4.28 6.19 -11.53
N ARG A 74 -4.32 5.73 -10.29
CA ARG A 74 -3.17 5.78 -9.39
C ARG A 74 -2.00 4.98 -9.94
N ARG A 75 -2.25 3.76 -10.39
CA ARG A 75 -1.21 2.90 -10.97
C ARG A 75 -0.61 3.50 -12.23
N GLN A 76 -1.44 4.10 -13.08
CA GLN A 76 -0.94 4.77 -14.28
C GLN A 76 -0.05 5.96 -13.93
N ALA A 77 -0.43 6.73 -12.91
CA ALA A 77 0.35 7.88 -12.48
C ALA A 77 1.69 7.46 -11.87
N MET A 78 1.73 6.33 -11.14
CA MET A 78 2.97 5.82 -10.53
C MET A 78 3.90 5.13 -11.53
N ALA A 79 3.36 4.57 -12.61
CA ALA A 79 4.10 3.69 -13.52
C ALA A 79 5.42 4.27 -14.06
N PRO A 80 5.50 5.57 -14.42
CA PRO A 80 6.76 6.12 -14.94
C PRO A 80 7.95 6.03 -13.98
N TYR A 81 7.68 5.91 -12.69
CA TYR A 81 8.72 5.92 -11.65
C TYR A 81 9.11 4.53 -11.17
N VAL A 82 8.40 3.49 -11.57
CA VAL A 82 8.54 2.14 -11.03
C VAL A 82 9.34 1.26 -11.98
N LEU A 83 10.41 0.64 -11.46
CA LEU A 83 11.23 -0.31 -12.22
C LEU A 83 10.73 -1.75 -12.02
N GLU A 84 10.36 -2.09 -10.78
CA GLU A 84 9.86 -3.42 -10.44
C GLU A 84 8.75 -3.30 -9.40
N GLU A 85 7.80 -4.21 -9.47
CA GLU A 85 6.68 -4.23 -8.51
C GLU A 85 6.34 -5.68 -8.17
N VAL A 86 6.23 -5.96 -6.88
CA VAL A 86 5.79 -7.27 -6.38
C VAL A 86 4.69 -7.02 -5.36
N SER A 87 3.55 -7.68 -5.53
CA SER A 87 2.42 -7.58 -4.60
C SER A 87 2.12 -8.93 -3.98
N GLY A 88 1.64 -8.91 -2.73
CA GLY A 88 1.17 -10.09 -2.03
C GLY A 88 0.00 -9.75 -1.11
N PHE A 89 -0.79 -10.78 -0.82
CA PHE A 89 -1.94 -10.67 0.07
C PHE A 89 -1.71 -11.57 1.26
N TYR A 90 -2.00 -11.05 2.45
CA TYR A 90 -1.70 -11.77 3.70
C TYR A 90 -2.85 -11.59 4.67
N LEU A 91 -3.01 -12.55 5.55
CA LEU A 91 -3.79 -12.36 6.76
C LEU A 91 -2.84 -11.90 7.84
N GLY A 92 -3.17 -10.79 8.48
CA GLY A 92 -2.31 -10.20 9.50
C GLY A 92 -2.94 -10.26 10.86
N ARG A 93 -2.10 -10.24 11.87
CA ARG A 93 -2.52 -10.15 13.26
C ARG A 93 -1.54 -9.27 14.02
N GLU A 94 -2.08 -8.36 14.80
CA GLU A 94 -1.24 -7.51 15.63
C GLU A 94 -0.79 -8.28 16.86
N LEU A 95 0.50 -8.22 17.14
CA LEU A 95 1.04 -8.74 18.39
C LEU A 95 0.90 -7.67 19.46
N LYS A 96 0.29 -8.03 20.57
CA LYS A 96 0.20 -7.13 21.70
C LYS A 96 1.54 -7.12 22.43
N ILE A 97 2.12 -5.95 22.54
CA ILE A 97 3.39 -5.77 23.24
C ILE A 97 3.08 -5.29 24.65
N PRO A 98 3.45 -6.07 25.68
CA PRO A 98 3.19 -5.63 27.05
C PRO A 98 3.90 -4.31 27.34
N ARG A 99 3.19 -3.42 28.04
CA ARG A 99 3.75 -2.13 28.47
C ARG A 99 3.50 -1.99 29.95
N ASP A 100 4.51 -1.54 30.66
CA ASP A 100 4.44 -1.31 32.11
C ASP A 100 3.85 0.05 32.43
#